data_dfc17da5f5c3989ad8aa8fbb4270178a
#
_entry.id   dfc17da5f5c3989ad8aa8fbb4270178a
#
_cell.length_a   1.000
_cell.length_b   1.000
_cell.length_c   1.000
_cell.angle_alpha   90.00
_cell.angle_beta   90.00
_cell.angle_gamma   90.00
#
_symmetry.space_group_name_H-M   'P 1'
#
loop_
_entity.id
_entity.type
_entity.pdbx_description
1 polymer ?
#
loop_
_entity_poly.entity_id
_entity_poly.type
_entity_poly.pdbx_seq_one_letter_code
_entity_poly.pdbx_strand_id
1 'polypeptide(L)'
;MVNIGDTAPAFTLRATDKRAVSSSEYAGKKLILAFYPGAFTGVCDKEMCAIRDNMAALNDADAVVLGISVDSPWANAEFARKYDLKFELLSDLDREAVHAYDAAFVGLGGIEGYVSANRVV
;
A
#
# COMPACT_ATOMS: atom_id res chain seq x y z
N MET A 1 8.20 6.97 14.08
CA MET A 1 6.76 6.60 13.99
C MET A 1 5.92 7.84 13.74
N VAL A 2 4.94 7.73 12.87
CA VAL A 2 4.02 8.84 12.59
C VAL A 2 2.91 8.83 13.64
N ASN A 3 2.69 10.00 14.26
CA ASN A 3 1.67 10.16 15.28
C ASN A 3 0.56 11.07 14.79
N ILE A 4 -0.59 11.01 15.45
CA ILE A 4 -1.71 11.90 15.14
C ILE A 4 -1.25 13.35 15.32
N GLY A 5 -1.51 14.17 14.29
CA GLY A 5 -1.08 15.56 14.27
C GLY A 5 0.22 15.82 13.52
N ASP A 6 0.99 14.77 13.21
CA ASP A 6 2.21 14.90 12.43
C ASP A 6 1.89 15.12 10.95
N THR A 7 2.79 15.82 10.26
CA THR A 7 2.73 15.90 8.80
C THR A 7 3.07 14.54 8.21
N ALA A 8 2.24 14.04 7.31
CA ALA A 8 2.49 12.74 6.67
C ALA A 8 3.77 12.79 5.84
N PRO A 9 4.69 11.81 6.00
CA PRO A 9 5.87 11.73 5.15
C PRO A 9 5.50 11.67 3.67
N ALA A 10 6.15 12.50 2.85
CA ALA A 10 5.94 12.50 1.42
C ALA A 10 6.57 11.27 0.77
N PHE A 11 5.97 10.79 -0.30
CA PHE A 11 6.51 9.67 -1.06
C PHE A 11 6.23 9.84 -2.55
N THR A 12 7.03 9.16 -3.36
CA THR A 12 6.78 8.96 -4.79
C THR A 12 7.06 7.49 -5.10
N LEU A 13 6.04 6.76 -5.49
CA LEU A 13 6.11 5.32 -5.73
C LEU A 13 5.56 5.00 -7.12
N ARG A 14 5.78 3.77 -7.58
CA ARG A 14 5.31 3.32 -8.90
C ARG A 14 3.98 2.57 -8.80
N ALA A 15 3.02 2.96 -9.61
CA ALA A 15 1.75 2.26 -9.75
C ALA A 15 1.91 1.00 -10.62
N THR A 16 0.83 0.23 -10.76
CA THR A 16 0.86 -1.02 -11.54
C THR A 16 1.17 -0.80 -13.02
N ASP A 17 0.87 0.38 -13.55
CA ASP A 17 1.22 0.78 -14.92
C ASP A 17 2.62 1.42 -15.02
N LYS A 18 3.39 1.39 -13.94
CA LYS A 18 4.74 1.93 -13.78
C LYS A 18 4.79 3.46 -13.72
N ARG A 19 3.63 4.13 -13.71
CA ARG A 19 3.55 5.58 -13.56
C ARG A 19 4.02 5.99 -12.16
N ALA A 20 4.74 7.10 -12.07
CA ALA A 20 5.12 7.69 -10.78
C ALA A 20 3.91 8.33 -10.12
N VAL A 21 3.64 7.95 -8.87
CA VAL A 21 2.53 8.51 -8.07
C VAL A 21 3.13 9.16 -6.83
N SER A 22 2.87 10.43 -6.66
CA SER A 22 3.37 11.20 -5.51
C SER A 22 2.22 11.49 -4.55
N SER A 23 2.54 11.47 -3.25
CA SER A 23 1.55 11.78 -2.21
C SER A 23 0.94 13.18 -2.37
N SER A 24 1.68 14.12 -2.95
CA SER A 24 1.19 15.47 -3.22
C SER A 24 -0.01 15.52 -4.16
N GLU A 25 -0.22 14.51 -4.98
CA GLU A 25 -1.37 14.43 -5.88
C GLU A 25 -2.69 14.31 -5.13
N TYR A 26 -2.64 13.93 -3.86
CA TYR A 26 -3.82 13.72 -3.02
C TYR A 26 -3.98 14.80 -1.94
N ALA A 27 -3.31 15.93 -2.10
CA ALA A 27 -3.42 17.05 -1.17
C ALA A 27 -4.88 17.50 -1.05
N GLY A 28 -5.35 17.69 0.19
CA GLY A 28 -6.73 18.10 0.46
C GLY A 28 -7.72 16.95 0.49
N LYS A 29 -7.29 15.72 0.26
CA LYS A 29 -8.14 14.52 0.31
C LYS A 29 -7.82 13.68 1.53
N LYS A 30 -8.80 12.91 2.00
CA LYS A 30 -8.57 11.87 3.01
C LYS A 30 -7.84 10.72 2.33
N LEU A 31 -6.68 10.37 2.83
CA LEU A 31 -5.84 9.33 2.23
C LEU A 31 -5.65 8.18 3.19
N ILE A 32 -5.99 6.98 2.75
CA ILE A 32 -5.82 5.75 3.51
C ILE A 32 -4.69 4.97 2.86
N LEU A 33 -3.61 4.75 3.61
CA LEU A 33 -2.47 3.96 3.16
C LEU A 33 -2.57 2.56 3.77
N ALA A 34 -2.79 1.56 2.94
CA ALA A 34 -2.88 0.17 3.37
C ALA A 34 -1.59 -0.56 3.02
N PHE A 35 -0.68 -0.67 3.98
CA PHE A 35 0.55 -1.44 3.82
C PHE A 35 0.25 -2.92 3.96
N TYR A 36 0.86 -3.73 3.10
CA TYR A 36 0.72 -5.19 3.17
C TYR A 36 2.07 -5.87 2.87
N PRO A 37 2.32 -7.05 3.50
CA PRO A 37 3.61 -7.72 3.39
C PRO A 37 3.97 -8.18 1.98
N GLY A 38 2.97 -8.56 1.18
CA GLY A 38 3.22 -8.99 -0.19
C GLY A 38 1.97 -9.51 -0.86
N ALA A 39 1.90 -9.38 -2.18
CA ALA A 39 0.86 -9.93 -3.00
C ALA A 39 0.86 -11.47 -2.88
N PHE A 40 -0.31 -12.07 -2.91
CA PHE A 40 -0.49 -13.53 -2.89
C PHE A 40 0.02 -14.21 -1.61
N THR A 41 0.00 -13.50 -0.47
CA THR A 41 0.44 -14.05 0.81
C THR A 41 -0.71 -14.47 1.74
N GLY A 42 -1.88 -14.74 1.20
CA GLY A 42 -3.03 -15.29 1.92
C GLY A 42 -3.78 -14.27 2.75
N VAL A 43 -3.28 -13.91 3.93
CA VAL A 43 -3.96 -12.93 4.81
C VAL A 43 -4.05 -11.55 4.16
N CYS A 44 -3.02 -11.15 3.42
CA CYS A 44 -3.04 -9.89 2.66
C CYS A 44 -4.14 -9.90 1.62
N ASP A 45 -4.35 -11.05 0.96
CA ASP A 45 -5.39 -11.19 -0.05
C ASP A 45 -6.76 -10.91 0.56
N LYS A 46 -7.03 -11.43 1.77
CA LYS A 46 -8.30 -11.22 2.48
C LYS A 46 -8.49 -9.76 2.88
N GLU A 47 -7.44 -9.11 3.38
CA GLU A 47 -7.49 -7.72 3.78
C GLU A 47 -7.77 -6.80 2.60
N MET A 48 -7.08 -7.01 1.49
CA MET A 48 -7.27 -6.20 0.28
C MET A 48 -8.66 -6.43 -0.31
N CYS A 49 -9.18 -7.65 -0.27
CA CYS A 49 -10.55 -7.95 -0.73
C CYS A 49 -11.59 -7.29 0.17
N ALA A 50 -11.36 -7.23 1.47
CA ALA A 50 -12.26 -6.53 2.40
C ALA A 50 -12.31 -5.03 2.10
N ILE A 51 -11.17 -4.41 1.81
CA ILE A 51 -11.14 -3.01 1.39
C ILE A 51 -11.87 -2.82 0.07
N ARG A 52 -11.64 -3.70 -0.91
CA ARG A 52 -12.35 -3.69 -2.19
C ARG A 52 -13.86 -3.70 -1.98
N ASP A 53 -14.35 -4.58 -1.11
CA ASP A 53 -15.79 -4.75 -0.89
C ASP A 53 -16.42 -3.56 -0.17
N ASN A 54 -15.62 -2.71 0.45
CA ASN A 54 -16.08 -1.51 1.16
C ASN A 54 -15.79 -0.21 0.40
N MET A 55 -15.37 -0.29 -0.86
CA MET A 55 -14.99 0.90 -1.63
C MET A 55 -16.12 1.92 -1.78
N ALA A 56 -17.37 1.48 -1.90
CA ALA A 56 -18.50 2.39 -2.02
C ALA A 56 -18.60 3.30 -0.79
N ALA A 57 -18.49 2.74 0.41
CA ALA A 57 -18.52 3.51 1.65
C ALA A 57 -17.31 4.46 1.76
N LEU A 58 -16.13 4.02 1.33
CA LEU A 58 -14.93 4.86 1.34
C LEU A 58 -15.04 6.01 0.36
N ASN A 59 -15.59 5.76 -0.83
CA ASN A 59 -15.84 6.81 -1.82
C ASN A 59 -16.86 7.83 -1.31
N ASP A 60 -17.89 7.37 -0.61
CA ASP A 60 -18.89 8.26 0.00
C ASP A 60 -18.28 9.14 1.09
N ALA A 61 -17.23 8.64 1.78
CA ALA A 61 -16.49 9.41 2.77
C ALA A 61 -15.44 10.34 2.14
N ASP A 62 -15.34 10.37 0.82
CA ASP A 62 -14.35 11.13 0.06
C ASP A 62 -12.91 10.71 0.42
N ALA A 63 -12.72 9.44 0.64
CA ALA A 63 -11.41 8.86 0.97
C ALA A 63 -10.80 8.18 -0.24
N VAL A 64 -9.48 8.32 -0.39
CA VAL A 64 -8.70 7.62 -1.41
C VAL A 64 -7.88 6.53 -0.73
N VAL A 65 -7.92 5.31 -1.26
CA VAL A 65 -7.14 4.19 -0.74
C VAL A 65 -5.96 3.91 -1.66
N LEU A 66 -4.78 3.78 -1.08
CA LEU A 66 -3.58 3.33 -1.78
C LEU A 66 -3.04 2.11 -1.04
N GLY A 67 -2.86 1.00 -1.76
CA GLY A 67 -2.18 -0.17 -1.22
C GLY A 67 -0.67 -0.03 -1.45
N ILE A 68 0.14 -0.37 -0.46
CA ILE A 68 1.60 -0.22 -0.57
C ILE A 68 2.29 -1.51 -0.13
N SER A 69 3.13 -2.04 -1.00
CA SER A 69 4.00 -3.19 -0.70
C SER A 69 5.36 -2.99 -1.35
N VAL A 70 6.29 -3.89 -1.07
CA VAL A 70 7.61 -3.88 -1.72
C VAL A 70 7.65 -4.74 -2.98
N ASP A 71 6.51 -5.27 -3.41
CA ASP A 71 6.41 -6.04 -4.65
C ASP A 71 6.63 -5.17 -5.87
N SER A 72 7.00 -5.81 -6.99
CA SER A 72 7.15 -5.10 -8.25
C SER A 72 5.81 -4.61 -8.79
N PRO A 73 5.80 -3.60 -9.69
CA PRO A 73 4.56 -3.18 -10.35
C PRO A 73 3.86 -4.31 -11.11
N TRP A 74 4.64 -5.23 -11.69
CA TRP A 74 4.07 -6.38 -12.41
C TRP A 74 3.35 -7.35 -11.48
N ALA A 75 3.96 -7.66 -10.33
CA ALA A 75 3.33 -8.53 -9.32
C ALA A 75 2.05 -7.89 -8.77
N ASN A 76 2.10 -6.61 -8.45
CA ASN A 76 0.94 -5.87 -7.97
C ASN A 76 -0.15 -5.76 -9.04
N ALA A 77 0.21 -5.61 -10.32
CA ALA A 77 -0.76 -5.59 -11.42
C ALA A 77 -1.55 -6.89 -11.50
N GLU A 78 -0.86 -8.02 -11.41
CA GLU A 78 -1.52 -9.33 -11.43
C GLU A 78 -2.38 -9.56 -10.18
N PHE A 79 -1.92 -9.11 -9.03
CA PHE A 79 -2.67 -9.18 -7.78
C PHE A 79 -3.98 -8.38 -7.89
N ALA A 80 -3.91 -7.15 -8.39
CA ALA A 80 -5.07 -6.30 -8.59
C ALA A 80 -6.06 -6.95 -9.59
N ARG A 81 -5.54 -7.54 -10.65
CA ARG A 81 -6.36 -8.19 -11.68
C ARG A 81 -7.10 -9.40 -11.10
N LYS A 82 -6.37 -10.26 -10.38
CA LYS A 82 -6.93 -11.50 -9.84
C LYS A 82 -8.06 -11.24 -8.86
N TYR A 83 -7.92 -10.25 -8.01
CA TYR A 83 -8.90 -9.94 -6.96
C TYR A 83 -9.80 -8.76 -7.30
N ASP A 84 -9.70 -8.24 -8.53
CA ASP A 84 -10.53 -7.12 -9.00
C ASP A 84 -10.46 -5.91 -8.05
N LEU A 85 -9.25 -5.55 -7.66
CA LEU A 85 -9.03 -4.41 -6.78
C LEU A 85 -9.23 -3.10 -7.55
N LYS A 86 -10.04 -2.20 -7.02
CA LYS A 86 -10.41 -0.94 -7.68
C LYS A 86 -9.63 0.26 -7.15
N PHE A 87 -8.65 0.05 -6.31
CA PHE A 87 -7.78 1.10 -5.80
C PHE A 87 -6.33 0.87 -6.28
N GLU A 88 -5.54 1.94 -6.29
CA GLU A 88 -4.16 1.88 -6.75
C GLU A 88 -3.30 1.04 -5.80
N LEU A 89 -2.44 0.20 -6.37
CA LEU A 89 -1.39 -0.48 -5.63
C LEU A 89 -0.06 0.14 -6.03
N LEU A 90 0.72 0.51 -5.02
CA LEU A 90 2.00 1.18 -5.22
C LEU A 90 3.15 0.28 -4.77
N SER A 91 4.24 0.33 -5.52
CA SER A 91 5.44 -0.48 -5.26
C SER A 91 6.49 0.38 -4.58
N ASP A 92 6.82 0.04 -3.34
CA ASP A 92 7.86 0.71 -2.56
C ASP A 92 9.18 -0.05 -2.74
N LEU A 93 9.74 0.03 -3.94
CA LEU A 93 10.90 -0.76 -4.35
C LEU A 93 12.14 -0.47 -3.52
N ASP A 94 12.31 0.76 -3.08
CA ASP A 94 13.45 1.19 -2.28
C ASP A 94 13.19 1.10 -0.77
N ARG A 95 12.05 0.60 -0.35
CA ARG A 95 11.59 0.50 1.05
C ARG A 95 11.54 1.85 1.76
N GLU A 96 11.50 2.93 1.01
CA GLU A 96 11.53 4.28 1.55
C GLU A 96 10.27 4.59 2.36
N ALA A 97 9.10 4.28 1.80
CA ALA A 97 7.82 4.55 2.46
C ALA A 97 7.62 3.64 3.67
N VAL A 98 7.98 2.35 3.58
CA VAL A 98 7.80 1.44 4.72
C VAL A 98 8.66 1.90 5.91
N HIS A 99 9.84 2.44 5.67
CA HIS A 99 10.65 3.00 6.75
C HIS A 99 10.10 4.34 7.25
N ALA A 100 9.68 5.21 6.36
CA ALA A 100 9.16 6.54 6.72
C ALA A 100 7.93 6.45 7.62
N TYR A 101 7.08 5.45 7.39
CA TYR A 101 5.85 5.24 8.17
C TYR A 101 6.04 4.21 9.28
N ASP A 102 7.28 3.78 9.55
CA ASP A 102 7.58 2.75 10.55
C ASP A 102 6.76 1.46 10.33
N ALA A 103 6.60 1.10 9.07
CA ALA A 103 5.83 -0.07 8.65
C ALA A 103 6.73 -1.19 8.12
N ALA A 104 8.03 -1.13 8.35
CA ALA A 104 8.96 -2.15 7.89
C ALA A 104 8.84 -3.43 8.71
N PHE A 105 8.88 -4.57 8.04
CA PHE A 105 8.92 -5.89 8.65
C PHE A 105 10.11 -6.65 8.09
N VAL A 106 10.99 -7.13 8.97
CA VAL A 106 12.20 -7.85 8.56
C VAL A 106 12.01 -9.34 8.79
N GLY A 107 12.34 -10.14 7.77
CA GLY A 107 12.34 -11.59 7.88
C GLY A 107 11.05 -12.29 7.47
N LEU A 108 10.28 -11.68 6.56
CA LEU A 108 9.06 -12.32 6.04
C LEU A 108 9.36 -13.71 5.50
N GLY A 109 8.54 -14.68 5.87
CA GLY A 109 8.71 -16.07 5.42
C GLY A 109 9.96 -16.74 5.97
N GLY A 110 10.58 -16.21 7.02
CA GLY A 110 11.82 -16.72 7.58
C GLY A 110 13.06 -16.34 6.77
N ILE A 111 12.92 -15.46 5.79
CA ILE A 111 14.04 -15.04 4.91
C ILE A 111 14.81 -13.93 5.60
N GLU A 112 16.03 -14.25 6.03
CA GLU A 112 16.90 -13.30 6.72
C GLU A 112 17.20 -12.08 5.84
N GLY A 113 17.07 -10.89 6.40
CA GLY A 113 17.36 -9.64 5.71
C GLY A 113 16.29 -9.16 4.72
N TYR A 114 15.24 -9.95 4.51
CA TYR A 114 14.15 -9.52 3.63
C TYR A 114 13.30 -8.47 4.34
N VAL A 115 13.29 -7.26 3.81
CA VAL A 115 12.47 -6.16 4.34
C VAL A 115 11.20 -6.03 3.50
N SER A 116 10.06 -6.20 4.15
CA SER A 116 8.75 -6.00 3.54
C SER A 116 7.94 -5.02 4.40
N ALA A 117 6.66 -4.86 4.09
CA ALA A 117 5.78 -4.05 4.91
C ALA A 117 5.07 -4.91 5.96
N ASN A 118 4.80 -4.31 7.11
CA ASN A 118 3.83 -4.86 8.06
C ASN A 118 2.42 -4.67 7.52
N ARG A 119 1.48 -5.41 8.07
CA ARG A 119 0.05 -5.26 7.76
C ARG A 119 -0.50 -4.12 8.61
N VAL A 120 -0.39 -2.88 8.09
CA VAL A 120 -0.73 -1.64 8.79
C VAL A 120 -1.56 -0.75 7.88
N VAL A 121 -2.58 -0.14 8.44
CA VAL A 121 -3.44 0.82 7.74
C VAL A 121 -3.30 2.20 8.36
#